data_990bfd8a11976935fe554f2df3d11ac7
#
_entry.id   990bfd8a11976935fe554f2df3d11ac7
#
_cell.length_a   1.000
_cell.length_b   1.000
_cell.length_c   1.000
_cell.angle_alpha   90.00
_cell.angle_beta   90.00
_cell.angle_gamma   90.00
#
_symmetry.space_group_name_H-M   'P 1'
#
loop_
_entity.id
_entity.type
_entity.pdbx_description
1 polymer ?
#
loop_
_entity_poly.entity_id
_entity_poly.type
_entity_poly.pdbx_seq_one_letter_code
_entity_poly.pdbx_strand_id
1 'polypeptide(L)'
;MNMSSLRMQLPATLVASVIMVTCACNSPSGKPRPVEVWRGSDEELTGRLKNTLESAFESSPDFVLSRGKKPGTLMVMIPTHVRSQQVGGRTQVLYTAEFATTDDQRIGASTGSCWDDALMTCASQIIKDAKVAARKIRQ
;
A
#
# COMPACT_ATOMS: atom_id res chain seq x y z
N MET A 1 -66.26 18.17 51.71
CA MET A 1 -64.98 18.19 52.35
C MET A 1 -63.98 17.61 51.36
N ASN A 2 -63.20 18.47 50.78
CA ASN A 2 -62.40 18.17 49.61
C ASN A 2 -60.96 17.81 49.99
N MET A 3 -60.60 16.63 49.69
CA MET A 3 -59.19 16.26 49.74
C MET A 3 -58.57 16.40 48.31
N SER A 4 -57.79 17.46 48.15
CA SER A 4 -57.04 17.73 46.94
C SER A 4 -55.87 16.79 46.90
N SER A 5 -55.91 15.90 45.90
CA SER A 5 -54.80 15.01 45.57
C SER A 5 -53.78 15.78 44.75
N LEU A 6 -52.64 16.07 45.30
CA LEU A 6 -51.50 16.69 44.63
C LEU A 6 -50.74 15.62 43.91
N ARG A 7 -50.92 15.55 42.60
CA ARG A 7 -50.10 14.68 41.74
C ARG A 7 -48.80 15.40 41.42
N MET A 8 -47.77 14.91 42.02
CA MET A 8 -46.39 15.29 41.74
C MET A 8 -45.95 14.60 40.42
N GLN A 9 -45.86 15.36 39.35
CA GLN A 9 -45.28 14.89 38.11
C GLN A 9 -43.77 15.07 38.20
N LEU A 10 -43.04 13.96 38.11
CA LEU A 10 -41.58 13.94 37.94
C LEU A 10 -41.27 14.16 36.43
N PRO A 11 -40.35 15.06 36.09
CA PRO A 11 -39.88 15.15 34.73
C PRO A 11 -38.87 14.03 34.47
N ALA A 12 -39.16 13.27 33.43
CA ALA A 12 -38.24 12.30 32.88
C ALA A 12 -37.08 13.03 32.21
N THR A 13 -35.92 13.01 32.84
CA THR A 13 -34.65 13.44 32.22
C THR A 13 -34.21 12.41 31.24
N LEU A 14 -34.37 12.73 29.95
CA LEU A 14 -33.77 12.01 28.85
C LEU A 14 -32.27 12.27 28.85
N VAL A 15 -31.52 11.31 29.35
CA VAL A 15 -30.06 11.29 29.20
C VAL A 15 -29.76 10.82 27.76
N ALA A 16 -29.51 11.78 26.89
CA ALA A 16 -28.98 11.48 25.56
C ALA A 16 -27.52 11.03 25.72
N SER A 17 -27.31 9.72 25.68
CA SER A 17 -25.96 9.16 25.55
C SER A 17 -25.42 9.46 24.18
N VAL A 18 -24.60 10.50 24.09
CA VAL A 18 -23.78 10.77 22.88
C VAL A 18 -22.69 9.72 22.86
N ILE A 19 -22.89 8.69 22.03
CA ILE A 19 -21.83 7.74 21.69
C ILE A 19 -20.89 8.49 20.76
N MET A 20 -19.82 9.02 21.29
CA MET A 20 -18.69 9.47 20.48
C MET A 20 -18.03 8.23 19.89
N VAL A 21 -18.35 7.96 18.62
CA VAL A 21 -17.57 7.04 17.80
C VAL A 21 -16.24 7.74 17.53
N THR A 22 -15.27 7.49 18.37
CA THR A 22 -13.88 7.85 18.05
C THR A 22 -13.43 6.95 16.91
N CYS A 23 -13.47 7.48 15.69
CA CYS A 23 -12.70 6.90 14.60
C CYS A 23 -11.23 6.89 15.03
N ALA A 24 -10.76 5.74 15.48
CA ALA A 24 -9.34 5.50 15.62
C ALA A 24 -8.76 5.46 14.19
N CYS A 25 -8.42 6.63 13.65
CA CYS A 25 -7.52 6.71 12.51
C CYS A 25 -6.20 6.12 12.98
N ASN A 26 -5.96 4.86 12.64
CA ASN A 26 -4.63 4.29 12.78
C ASN A 26 -3.72 5.05 11.82
N SER A 27 -3.17 6.15 12.28
CA SER A 27 -2.03 6.77 11.62
C SER A 27 -0.91 5.74 11.65
N PRO A 28 -0.32 5.37 10.49
CA PRO A 28 0.86 4.52 10.50
C PRO A 28 1.93 5.23 11.31
N SER A 29 2.16 4.76 12.52
CA SER A 29 3.17 5.31 13.44
C SER A 29 4.53 4.82 12.98
N GLY A 30 5.16 5.54 12.05
CA GLY A 30 6.50 5.23 11.54
C GLY A 30 6.93 6.22 10.47
N LYS A 31 8.23 6.45 10.38
CA LYS A 31 8.80 7.18 9.26
C LYS A 31 8.57 6.38 7.97
N PRO A 32 8.28 7.04 6.83
CA PRO A 32 8.23 6.37 5.54
C PRO A 32 9.54 5.62 5.28
N ARG A 33 9.43 4.39 4.82
CA ARG A 33 10.59 3.56 4.53
C ARG A 33 11.19 3.97 3.19
N PRO A 34 12.50 4.17 3.10
CA PRO A 34 13.14 4.40 1.82
C PRO A 34 13.01 3.16 0.93
N VAL A 35 12.67 3.38 -0.33
CA VAL A 35 12.53 2.35 -1.36
C VAL A 35 13.27 2.78 -2.61
N GLU A 36 13.91 1.85 -3.28
CA GLU A 36 14.57 2.05 -4.56
C GLU A 36 14.12 0.99 -5.55
N VAL A 37 13.76 1.41 -6.76
CA VAL A 37 13.26 0.52 -7.80
C VAL A 37 14.31 0.33 -8.89
N TRP A 38 14.64 -0.92 -9.16
CA TRP A 38 15.60 -1.32 -10.18
C TRP A 38 14.96 -2.17 -11.25
N ARG A 39 15.51 -2.11 -12.46
CA ARG A 39 15.15 -2.99 -13.57
C ARG A 39 16.38 -3.68 -14.13
N GLY A 40 16.22 -4.95 -14.47
CA GLY A 40 17.27 -5.76 -15.10
C GLY A 40 17.25 -5.72 -16.64
N SER A 41 16.30 -5.01 -17.24
CA SER A 41 16.12 -4.93 -18.68
C SER A 41 15.79 -3.52 -19.13
N ASP A 42 16.29 -3.13 -20.29
CA ASP A 42 16.00 -1.83 -20.94
C ASP A 42 14.79 -1.88 -21.88
N GLU A 43 14.07 -2.99 -21.88
CA GLU A 43 12.86 -3.16 -22.67
C GLU A 43 11.78 -2.16 -22.26
N GLU A 44 11.05 -1.62 -23.24
CA GLU A 44 10.12 -0.51 -23.07
C GLU A 44 9.03 -0.79 -22.01
N LEU A 45 8.40 -1.97 -22.08
CA LEU A 45 7.33 -2.32 -21.15
C LEU A 45 7.82 -2.44 -19.70
N THR A 46 9.03 -2.97 -19.52
CA THR A 46 9.70 -3.02 -18.22
C THR A 46 9.99 -1.62 -17.70
N GLY A 47 10.42 -0.71 -18.56
CA GLY A 47 10.63 0.70 -18.23
C GLY A 47 9.33 1.41 -17.84
N ARG A 48 8.25 1.17 -18.56
CA ARG A 48 6.92 1.71 -18.25
C ARG A 48 6.42 1.22 -16.90
N LEU A 49 6.55 -0.08 -16.61
CA LEU A 49 6.17 -0.63 -15.31
C LEU A 49 7.01 -0.02 -14.18
N LYS A 50 8.33 0.10 -14.37
CA LYS A 50 9.21 0.75 -13.39
C LYS A 50 8.76 2.17 -13.09
N ASN A 51 8.51 2.99 -14.10
CA ASN A 51 8.07 4.38 -13.93
C ASN A 51 6.71 4.47 -13.23
N THR A 52 5.77 3.60 -13.59
CA THR A 52 4.46 3.51 -12.93
C THR A 52 4.61 3.10 -11.45
N LEU A 53 5.51 2.18 -11.17
CA LEU A 53 5.78 1.72 -9.81
C LEU A 53 6.44 2.82 -8.96
N GLU A 54 7.39 3.57 -9.50
CA GLU A 54 7.98 4.72 -8.81
C GLU A 54 6.93 5.78 -8.47
N SER A 55 6.05 6.14 -9.43
CA SER A 55 4.94 7.07 -9.18
C SER A 55 3.98 6.56 -8.09
N ALA A 56 3.72 5.25 -8.07
CA ALA A 56 2.87 4.64 -7.06
C ALA A 56 3.53 4.66 -5.67
N PHE A 57 4.84 4.44 -5.57
CA PHE A 57 5.58 4.60 -4.32
C PHE A 57 5.60 6.04 -3.83
N GLU A 58 5.78 7.02 -4.72
CA GLU A 58 5.71 8.45 -4.37
C GLU A 58 4.37 8.85 -3.78
N SER A 59 3.29 8.23 -4.24
CA SER A 59 1.93 8.46 -3.74
C SER A 59 1.61 7.68 -2.47
N SER A 60 2.47 6.76 -2.05
CA SER A 60 2.25 5.94 -0.86
C SER A 60 2.81 6.62 0.40
N PRO A 61 2.01 6.76 1.47
CA PRO A 61 2.49 7.35 2.72
C PRO A 61 3.50 6.47 3.47
N ASP A 62 3.59 5.19 3.12
CA ASP A 62 4.45 4.23 3.81
C ASP A 62 5.88 4.20 3.26
N PHE A 63 6.11 4.82 2.11
CA PHE A 63 7.39 4.79 1.42
C PHE A 63 7.85 6.18 0.98
N VAL A 64 9.15 6.31 0.82
CA VAL A 64 9.79 7.47 0.17
C VAL A 64 10.82 6.95 -0.83
N LEU A 65 10.75 7.45 -2.07
CA LEU A 65 11.76 7.07 -3.06
C LEU A 65 13.15 7.53 -2.61
N SER A 66 14.10 6.63 -2.71
CA SER A 66 15.50 6.87 -2.39
C SER A 66 16.37 6.51 -3.59
N ARG A 67 17.53 7.13 -3.67
CA ARG A 67 18.57 6.80 -4.64
C ARG A 67 19.86 6.47 -3.89
N GLY A 68 20.50 5.42 -4.34
CA GLY A 68 21.67 4.86 -3.68
C GLY A 68 21.30 3.93 -2.52
N LYS A 69 22.08 2.90 -2.35
CA LYS A 69 21.87 1.84 -1.34
C LYS A 69 22.11 2.36 0.09
N LYS A 70 21.16 3.12 0.62
CA LYS A 70 21.20 3.56 2.02
C LYS A 70 20.76 2.42 2.95
N PRO A 71 21.36 2.27 4.14
CA PRO A 71 20.90 1.27 5.11
C PRO A 71 19.40 1.40 5.40
N GLY A 72 18.69 0.26 5.47
CA GLY A 72 17.26 0.21 5.71
C GLY A 72 16.38 0.43 4.46
N THR A 73 16.96 0.70 3.29
CA THR A 73 16.23 0.81 2.03
C THR A 73 15.70 -0.54 1.58
N LEU A 74 14.44 -0.58 1.19
CA LEU A 74 13.86 -1.72 0.49
C LEU A 74 14.25 -1.63 -0.99
N MET A 75 14.94 -2.65 -1.48
CA MET A 75 15.25 -2.79 -2.90
C MET A 75 14.13 -3.55 -3.59
N VAL A 76 13.51 -2.93 -4.58
CA VAL A 76 12.49 -3.54 -5.43
C VAL A 76 13.08 -3.72 -6.82
N MET A 77 13.25 -4.96 -7.23
CA MET A 77 13.90 -5.29 -8.49
C MET A 77 12.94 -5.99 -9.43
N ILE A 78 12.92 -5.56 -10.68
CA ILE A 78 12.31 -6.29 -11.80
C ILE A 78 13.47 -6.97 -12.52
N PRO A 79 13.82 -8.22 -12.14
CA PRO A 79 15.10 -8.83 -12.51
C PRO A 79 15.19 -9.20 -14.00
N THR A 80 14.05 -9.46 -14.63
CA THR A 80 13.95 -9.83 -16.04
C THR A 80 12.99 -8.90 -16.78
N HIS A 81 12.99 -8.97 -18.09
CA HIS A 81 11.97 -8.26 -18.87
C HIS A 81 10.56 -8.75 -18.49
N VAL A 82 9.65 -7.82 -18.47
CA VAL A 82 8.23 -8.06 -18.26
C VAL A 82 7.67 -8.75 -19.50
N ARG A 83 6.99 -9.87 -19.32
CA ARG A 83 6.37 -10.59 -20.43
C ARG A 83 5.00 -10.00 -20.77
N SER A 84 4.63 -10.14 -22.03
CA SER A 84 3.28 -9.81 -22.48
C SER A 84 2.68 -10.92 -23.31
N GLN A 85 1.37 -11.03 -23.28
CA GLN A 85 0.61 -11.96 -24.10
C GLN A 85 -0.70 -11.33 -24.54
N GLN A 86 -1.20 -11.74 -25.71
CA GLN A 86 -2.50 -11.32 -26.20
C GLN A 86 -3.59 -12.20 -25.62
N VAL A 87 -4.60 -11.57 -25.02
CA VAL A 87 -5.77 -12.24 -24.46
C VAL A 87 -7.02 -11.47 -24.89
N GLY A 88 -7.81 -12.05 -25.76
CA GLY A 88 -9.08 -11.43 -26.22
C GLY A 88 -8.88 -10.05 -26.86
N GLY A 89 -7.84 -9.83 -27.64
CA GLY A 89 -7.53 -8.57 -28.30
C GLY A 89 -6.90 -7.50 -27.39
N ARG A 90 -6.62 -7.84 -26.13
CA ARG A 90 -5.90 -6.98 -25.16
C ARG A 90 -4.53 -7.56 -24.83
N THR A 91 -3.61 -6.69 -24.50
CA THR A 91 -2.28 -7.10 -24.05
C THR A 91 -2.26 -7.27 -22.54
N GLN A 92 -2.04 -8.49 -22.09
CA GLN A 92 -1.82 -8.79 -20.67
C GLN A 92 -0.33 -8.75 -20.37
N VAL A 93 0.01 -8.07 -19.29
CA VAL A 93 1.37 -7.95 -18.77
C VAL A 93 1.55 -8.92 -17.61
N LEU A 94 2.62 -9.70 -17.66
CA LEU A 94 3.01 -10.62 -16.58
C LEU A 94 4.34 -10.15 -16.00
N TYR A 95 4.37 -9.95 -14.69
CA TYR A 95 5.55 -9.43 -14.02
C TYR A 95 6.02 -10.36 -12.89
N THR A 96 7.30 -10.23 -12.57
CA THR A 96 7.90 -10.68 -11.32
C THR A 96 8.73 -9.53 -10.76
N ALA A 97 8.48 -9.18 -9.50
CA ALA A 97 9.31 -8.24 -8.76
C ALA A 97 9.91 -8.96 -7.54
N GLU A 98 11.15 -8.70 -7.25
CA GLU A 98 11.86 -9.24 -6.09
C GLU A 98 12.15 -8.15 -5.08
N PHE A 99 12.03 -8.49 -3.82
CA PHE A 99 12.33 -7.60 -2.71
C PHE A 99 13.59 -8.06 -2.01
N ALA A 100 14.51 -7.12 -1.79
CA ALA A 100 15.78 -7.40 -1.13
C ALA A 100 16.16 -6.28 -0.17
N THR A 101 17.09 -6.58 0.72
CA THR A 101 17.81 -5.60 1.52
C THR A 101 18.94 -4.96 0.71
N THR A 102 19.58 -3.93 1.24
CA THR A 102 20.77 -3.31 0.63
C THR A 102 21.97 -4.24 0.55
N ASP A 103 21.98 -5.30 1.34
CA ASP A 103 23.01 -6.35 1.34
C ASP A 103 22.65 -7.51 0.37
N ASP A 104 21.72 -7.26 -0.55
CA ASP A 104 21.24 -8.20 -1.55
C ASP A 104 20.56 -9.47 -0.98
N GLN A 105 20.14 -9.42 0.29
CA GLN A 105 19.38 -10.50 0.90
C GLN A 105 17.93 -10.43 0.41
N ARG A 106 17.51 -11.46 -0.33
CA ARG A 106 16.13 -11.58 -0.79
C ARG A 106 15.17 -11.82 0.39
N ILE A 107 14.13 -11.01 0.49
CA ILE A 107 13.14 -11.05 1.58
C ILE A 107 11.72 -11.29 1.11
N GLY A 108 11.49 -11.32 -0.19
CA GLY A 108 10.18 -11.60 -0.76
C GLY A 108 10.12 -11.41 -2.26
N ALA A 109 8.96 -11.64 -2.82
CA ALA A 109 8.68 -11.42 -4.23
C ALA A 109 7.20 -11.10 -4.43
N SER A 110 6.90 -10.48 -5.56
CA SER A 110 5.54 -10.25 -6.05
C SER A 110 5.47 -10.75 -7.49
N THR A 111 4.47 -11.55 -7.78
CA THR A 111 4.18 -12.00 -9.15
C THR A 111 2.72 -11.76 -9.46
N GLY A 112 2.42 -11.41 -10.70
CA GLY A 112 1.03 -11.20 -11.09
C GLY A 112 0.91 -10.73 -12.52
N SER A 113 -0.28 -10.27 -12.83
CA SER A 113 -0.59 -9.75 -14.16
C SER A 113 -1.57 -8.58 -14.08
N CYS A 114 -1.52 -7.74 -15.10
CA CYS A 114 -2.48 -6.67 -15.35
C CYS A 114 -2.55 -6.37 -16.84
N TRP A 115 -3.43 -5.49 -17.24
CA TRP A 115 -3.48 -5.03 -18.63
C TRP A 115 -2.45 -3.94 -18.85
N ASP A 116 -1.90 -3.86 -20.07
CA ASP A 116 -0.87 -2.87 -20.42
C ASP A 116 -1.36 -1.41 -20.35
N ASP A 117 -2.66 -1.20 -20.48
CA ASP A 117 -3.32 0.08 -20.30
C ASP A 117 -3.69 0.39 -18.82
N ALA A 118 -3.39 -0.53 -17.91
CA ALA A 118 -3.69 -0.45 -16.48
C ALA A 118 -2.51 -0.90 -15.61
N LEU A 119 -1.31 -0.47 -15.93
CA LEU A 119 -0.07 -0.83 -15.20
C LEU A 119 -0.11 -0.43 -13.71
N MET A 120 -0.92 0.56 -13.35
CA MET A 120 -1.12 0.94 -11.96
C MET A 120 -1.71 -0.20 -11.12
N THR A 121 -2.47 -1.11 -11.72
CA THR A 121 -2.98 -2.31 -11.04
C THR A 121 -1.83 -3.24 -10.64
N CYS A 122 -0.86 -3.46 -11.52
CA CYS A 122 0.37 -4.21 -11.20
C CYS A 122 1.16 -3.50 -10.09
N ALA A 123 1.38 -2.20 -10.23
CA ALA A 123 2.13 -1.40 -9.26
C ALA A 123 1.48 -1.45 -7.87
N SER A 124 0.17 -1.36 -7.78
CA SER A 124 -0.58 -1.44 -6.51
C SER A 124 -0.41 -2.80 -5.83
N GLN A 125 -0.39 -3.88 -6.58
CA GLN A 125 -0.14 -5.22 -6.03
C GLN A 125 1.30 -5.34 -5.54
N ILE A 126 2.27 -4.86 -6.31
CA ILE A 126 3.69 -4.85 -5.91
C ILE A 126 3.87 -4.06 -4.60
N ILE A 127 3.22 -2.91 -4.45
CA ILE A 127 3.28 -2.11 -3.21
C ILE A 127 2.69 -2.87 -2.03
N LYS A 128 1.58 -3.56 -2.20
CA LYS A 128 1.00 -4.39 -1.12
C LYS A 128 1.99 -5.45 -0.64
N ASP A 129 2.62 -6.14 -1.57
CA ASP A 129 3.60 -7.17 -1.27
C ASP A 129 4.90 -6.57 -0.70
N ALA A 130 5.30 -5.39 -1.18
CA ALA A 130 6.42 -4.63 -0.65
C ALA A 130 6.23 -4.24 0.83
N LYS A 131 5.03 -3.85 1.23
CA LYS A 131 4.70 -3.56 2.64
C LYS A 131 4.93 -4.78 3.53
N VAL A 132 4.55 -5.96 3.06
CA VAL A 132 4.76 -7.21 3.80
C VAL A 132 6.27 -7.51 3.89
N ALA A 133 7.00 -7.40 2.79
CA ALA A 133 8.44 -7.63 2.75
C ALA A 133 9.20 -6.64 3.63
N ALA A 134 8.81 -5.37 3.60
CA ALA A 134 9.46 -4.31 4.38
C ALA A 134 9.45 -4.56 5.91
N ARG A 135 8.46 -5.29 6.42
CA ARG A 135 8.38 -5.67 7.83
C ARG A 135 9.52 -6.59 8.26
N LYS A 136 10.16 -7.27 7.33
CA LYS A 136 11.28 -8.18 7.59
C LYS A 136 12.61 -7.44 7.72
N ILE A 137 12.67 -6.18 7.30
CA ILE A 137 13.86 -5.35 7.44
C ILE A 137 13.87 -4.80 8.86
N ARG A 138 14.82 -5.23 9.67
CA ARG A 138 15.05 -4.67 11.00
C ARG A 138 15.62 -3.26 10.85
N GLN A 139 15.09 -2.37 11.67
CA GLN A 139 15.62 -1.02 11.78
C GLN A 139 16.85 -1.03 12.68
#